data_8730b84127aa72659e24a872691ac537
#
_entry.id   8730b84127aa72659e24a872691ac537
#
_cell.length_a   1.000
_cell.length_b   1.000
_cell.length_c   1.000
_cell.angle_alpha   90.00
_cell.angle_beta   90.00
_cell.angle_gamma   90.00
#
_symmetry.space_group_name_H-M   'P 1'
#
loop_
_entity.id
_entity.type
_entity.pdbx_description
1 polymer ?
#
loop_
_entity_poly.entity_id
_entity_poly.type
_entity_poly.pdbx_seq_one_letter_code
_entity_poly.pdbx_strand_id
1 'polypeptide(L)'
;SHFRFKNYESDCAGYQIHMGTTTPLHAGERQTTLNTLADGTTDGYRLNADCWGSYMHGILDNPVVLDDLAAGFGVAAGSGFDYRAFKERQYDLLAGQVRKAVDLDYIYSTLYL
;
A
#
# COMPACT_ATOMS: atom_id res chain seq x y z
N SER A 1 -1.23 9.31 -1.17
CA SER A 1 -2.54 9.31 -1.85
C SER A 1 -3.48 8.32 -1.19
N HIS A 2 -4.77 8.68 -1.13
CA HIS A 2 -5.85 7.81 -0.70
C HIS A 2 -6.59 7.28 -1.92
N PHE A 3 -7.05 6.03 -1.83
CA PHE A 3 -7.77 5.38 -2.91
C PHE A 3 -8.75 4.34 -2.39
N ARG A 4 -9.70 3.95 -3.23
CA ARG A 4 -10.59 2.81 -3.01
C ARG A 4 -10.18 1.66 -3.90
N PHE A 5 -9.97 0.50 -3.30
CA PHE A 5 -9.61 -0.73 -3.99
C PHE A 5 -10.86 -1.46 -4.48
N LYS A 6 -10.93 -1.75 -5.77
CA LYS A 6 -12.10 -2.37 -6.41
C LYS A 6 -13.39 -1.58 -6.07
N ASN A 7 -14.38 -2.26 -5.54
CA ASN A 7 -15.66 -1.68 -5.11
C ASN A 7 -15.78 -1.56 -3.59
N TYR A 8 -14.69 -1.77 -2.85
CA TYR A 8 -14.71 -1.64 -1.40
C TYR A 8 -14.79 -0.17 -0.99
N GLU A 9 -15.58 0.11 0.06
CA GLU A 9 -15.70 1.47 0.59
C GLU A 9 -14.56 1.86 1.53
N SER A 10 -13.74 0.90 1.93
CA SER A 10 -12.59 1.13 2.79
C SER A 10 -11.58 2.07 2.16
N ASP A 11 -11.13 3.06 2.93
CA ASP A 11 -10.08 3.97 2.52
C ASP A 11 -8.73 3.27 2.60
N CYS A 12 -8.03 3.24 1.47
CA CYS A 12 -6.70 2.70 1.33
C CYS A 12 -5.68 3.82 1.14
N ALA A 13 -4.45 3.57 1.53
CA ALA A 13 -3.35 4.51 1.35
C ALA A 13 -2.20 3.89 0.58
N GLY A 14 -1.57 4.69 -0.26
CA GLY A 14 -0.40 4.34 -1.05
C GLY A 14 0.11 5.54 -1.82
N TYR A 15 1.07 5.31 -2.71
CA TYR A 15 1.59 6.36 -3.57
C TYR A 15 1.93 5.83 -4.96
N GLN A 16 1.85 6.69 -5.96
CA GLN A 16 2.22 6.39 -7.33
C GLN A 16 3.52 7.10 -7.70
N ILE A 17 4.47 6.31 -8.20
CA ILE A 17 5.68 6.82 -8.86
C ILE A 17 5.88 5.96 -10.10
N HIS A 18 5.50 6.47 -11.26
CA HIS A 18 5.75 5.78 -12.53
C HIS A 18 5.94 6.78 -13.66
N MET A 19 6.70 6.35 -14.66
CA MET A 19 6.90 7.08 -15.91
C MET A 19 6.29 6.24 -17.04
N GLY A 20 5.34 6.78 -17.71
CA GLY A 20 4.67 6.11 -18.83
C GLY A 20 3.19 5.86 -18.57
N THR A 21 2.51 5.45 -19.60
CA THR A 21 1.07 5.19 -19.61
C THR A 21 0.83 3.77 -20.09
N THR A 22 0.06 3.01 -19.33
CA THR A 22 -0.38 1.68 -19.72
C THR A 22 -1.67 1.75 -20.49
N THR A 23 -1.67 1.17 -21.68
CA THR A 23 -2.86 1.08 -22.54
C THR A 23 -3.08 -0.37 -22.97
N PRO A 24 -4.33 -0.83 -23.15
CA PRO A 24 -4.60 -2.16 -23.66
C PRO A 24 -4.13 -2.30 -25.11
N LEU A 25 -3.70 -3.50 -25.46
CA LEU A 25 -3.23 -3.82 -26.82
C LEU A 25 -4.36 -3.91 -27.84
N HIS A 26 -5.56 -4.26 -27.38
CA HIS A 26 -6.72 -4.48 -28.26
C HIS A 26 -7.81 -3.44 -27.98
N ALA A 27 -8.24 -2.75 -29.04
CA ALA A 27 -9.40 -1.88 -29.00
C ALA A 27 -10.68 -2.71 -28.78
N GLY A 28 -11.43 -2.39 -27.71
CA GLY A 28 -12.70 -3.08 -27.39
C GLY A 28 -12.64 -4.01 -26.18
N GLU A 29 -11.48 -4.27 -25.60
CA GLU A 29 -11.42 -4.89 -24.29
C GLU A 29 -12.01 -3.92 -23.24
N ARG A 30 -13.00 -4.42 -22.49
CA ARG A 30 -13.58 -3.66 -21.38
C ARG A 30 -12.51 -3.45 -20.32
N GLN A 31 -11.97 -2.24 -20.28
CA GLN A 31 -11.08 -1.84 -19.21
C GLN A 31 -11.88 -1.67 -17.93
N THR A 32 -11.63 -2.54 -16.98
CA THR A 32 -12.09 -2.33 -15.61
C THR A 32 -10.91 -1.79 -14.82
N THR A 33 -11.02 -0.58 -14.33
CA THR A 33 -10.01 0.01 -13.45
C THR A 33 -10.02 -0.71 -12.10
N LEU A 34 -8.86 -0.80 -11.49
CA LEU A 34 -8.72 -1.46 -10.19
C LEU A 34 -9.05 -0.51 -9.05
N ASN A 35 -8.44 0.65 -9.05
CA ASN A 35 -8.50 1.62 -7.97
C ASN A 35 -9.13 2.93 -8.44
N THR A 36 -9.82 3.60 -7.52
CA THR A 36 -10.30 4.98 -7.70
C THR A 36 -9.66 5.86 -6.64
N LEU A 37 -8.90 6.86 -7.07
CA LEU A 37 -8.22 7.80 -6.19
C LEU A 37 -9.19 8.86 -5.64
N ALA A 38 -8.79 9.52 -4.57
CA ALA A 38 -9.60 10.54 -3.90
C ALA A 38 -9.91 11.75 -4.80
N ASP A 39 -9.06 12.04 -5.79
CA ASP A 39 -9.27 13.10 -6.78
C ASP A 39 -10.17 12.69 -7.96
N GLY A 40 -10.70 11.47 -7.95
CA GLY A 40 -11.55 10.90 -8.99
C GLY A 40 -10.78 10.26 -10.16
N THR A 41 -9.46 10.33 -10.17
CA THR A 41 -8.64 9.61 -11.16
C THR A 41 -8.62 8.12 -10.85
N THR A 42 -8.19 7.32 -11.81
CA THR A 42 -8.18 5.86 -11.70
C THR A 42 -6.78 5.30 -11.86
N ASP A 43 -6.55 4.15 -11.25
CA ASP A 43 -5.29 3.42 -11.32
C ASP A 43 -5.55 1.93 -11.54
N GLY A 44 -4.65 1.32 -12.27
CA GLY A 44 -4.59 -0.11 -12.44
C GLY A 44 -5.58 -0.68 -13.46
N TYR A 45 -5.38 -1.95 -13.71
CA TYR A 45 -6.17 -2.74 -14.65
C TYR A 45 -6.61 -4.04 -13.97
N ARG A 46 -7.86 -4.42 -14.18
CA ARG A 46 -8.43 -5.66 -13.68
C ARG A 46 -8.97 -6.48 -14.82
N LEU A 47 -8.37 -7.63 -15.09
CA LEU A 47 -8.85 -8.58 -16.06
C LEU A 47 -9.99 -9.43 -15.48
N ASN A 48 -9.79 -9.95 -14.26
CA ASN A 48 -10.75 -10.72 -13.50
C ASN A 48 -10.46 -10.63 -11.99
N ALA A 49 -11.13 -11.44 -11.18
CA ALA A 49 -10.95 -11.42 -9.73
C ALA A 49 -9.51 -11.72 -9.28
N ASP A 50 -8.81 -12.59 -10.02
CA ASP A 50 -7.51 -13.13 -9.65
C ASP A 50 -6.34 -12.53 -10.44
N CYS A 51 -6.65 -11.70 -11.46
CA CYS A 51 -5.65 -11.10 -12.33
C CYS A 51 -5.86 -9.59 -12.43
N TRP A 52 -4.97 -8.85 -11.79
CA TRP A 52 -4.99 -7.39 -11.82
C TRP A 52 -3.59 -6.82 -11.58
N GLY A 53 -3.41 -5.56 -11.92
CA GLY A 53 -2.17 -4.82 -11.71
C GLY A 53 -2.44 -3.38 -11.33
N SER A 54 -1.50 -2.77 -10.63
CA SER A 54 -1.60 -1.40 -10.13
C SER A 54 -0.22 -0.74 -10.12
N TYR A 55 -0.18 0.57 -10.29
CA TYR A 55 1.00 1.40 -10.03
C TYR A 55 1.07 1.89 -8.58
N MET A 56 0.09 1.53 -7.76
CA MET A 56 0.03 1.99 -6.38
C MET A 56 1.05 1.23 -5.51
N HIS A 57 2.10 1.93 -5.11
CA HIS A 57 3.07 1.42 -4.14
C HIS A 57 2.45 1.36 -2.75
N GLY A 58 2.75 0.30 -2.01
CA GLY A 58 2.17 0.07 -0.68
C GLY A 58 0.74 -0.45 -0.72
N ILE A 59 0.24 -0.91 -1.88
CA ILE A 59 -1.12 -1.44 -2.01
C ILE A 59 -1.37 -2.61 -1.06
N LEU A 60 -0.38 -3.48 -0.85
CA LEU A 60 -0.47 -4.64 0.04
C LEU A 60 -0.36 -4.27 1.54
N ASP A 61 -0.09 -3.03 1.87
CA ASP A 61 -0.11 -2.57 3.27
C ASP A 61 -1.54 -2.33 3.79
N ASN A 62 -2.54 -2.41 2.91
CA ASN A 62 -3.93 -2.16 3.22
C ASN A 62 -4.66 -3.48 3.54
N PRO A 63 -5.26 -3.63 4.72
CA PRO A 63 -5.92 -4.87 5.14
C PRO A 63 -6.98 -5.37 4.16
N VAL A 64 -7.80 -4.48 3.60
CA VAL A 64 -8.85 -4.86 2.64
C VAL A 64 -8.28 -5.54 1.39
N VAL A 65 -7.10 -5.15 0.94
CA VAL A 65 -6.44 -5.77 -0.22
C VAL A 65 -5.95 -7.18 0.14
N LEU A 66 -5.36 -7.33 1.32
CA LEU A 66 -4.91 -8.64 1.81
C LEU A 66 -6.07 -9.60 2.03
N ASP A 67 -7.18 -9.11 2.59
CA ASP A 67 -8.39 -9.90 2.81
C ASP A 67 -9.01 -10.36 1.49
N ASP A 68 -9.05 -9.49 0.48
CA ASP A 68 -9.53 -9.84 -0.86
C ASP A 68 -8.67 -10.92 -1.52
N LEU A 69 -7.35 -10.79 -1.42
CA LEU A 69 -6.42 -11.82 -1.92
C LEU A 69 -6.58 -13.14 -1.17
N ALA A 70 -6.66 -13.11 0.15
CA ALA A 70 -6.84 -14.29 0.98
C ALA A 70 -8.15 -15.02 0.65
N ALA A 71 -9.22 -14.29 0.41
CA ALA A 71 -10.52 -14.83 0.02
C ALA A 71 -10.43 -15.58 -1.33
N GLY A 72 -9.64 -15.11 -2.28
CA GLY A 72 -9.38 -15.79 -3.56
C GLY A 72 -8.72 -17.17 -3.40
N PHE A 73 -7.99 -17.38 -2.31
CA PHE A 73 -7.38 -18.67 -1.94
C PHE A 73 -8.19 -19.48 -0.93
N GLY A 74 -9.42 -19.08 -0.63
CA GLY A 74 -10.27 -19.77 0.34
C GLY A 74 -9.85 -19.59 1.80
N VAL A 75 -9.00 -18.61 2.08
CA VAL A 75 -8.58 -18.24 3.43
C VAL A 75 -9.56 -17.23 4.00
N ALA A 76 -10.03 -17.45 5.23
CA ALA A 76 -10.95 -16.55 5.89
C ALA A 76 -10.32 -15.15 6.07
N ALA A 77 -11.07 -14.10 5.71
CA ALA A 77 -10.71 -12.73 6.00
C ALA A 77 -10.58 -12.53 7.53
N GLY A 78 -9.70 -11.63 7.95
CA GLY A 78 -9.61 -11.24 9.35
C GLY A 78 -8.63 -12.06 10.18
N SER A 79 -7.45 -12.41 9.63
CA SER A 79 -6.33 -12.86 10.45
C SER A 79 -5.90 -11.82 11.49
N GLY A 80 -6.46 -10.61 11.43
CA GLY A 80 -6.12 -9.48 12.31
C GLY A 80 -4.70 -8.93 12.07
N PHE A 81 -4.03 -9.36 11.01
CA PHE A 81 -2.69 -8.87 10.71
C PHE A 81 -2.75 -7.50 10.03
N ASP A 82 -2.35 -6.49 10.79
CA ASP A 82 -2.15 -5.13 10.29
C ASP A 82 -0.67 -4.91 9.99
N TYR A 83 -0.31 -4.97 8.71
CA TYR A 83 1.08 -4.82 8.27
C TYR A 83 1.64 -3.43 8.57
N ARG A 84 0.81 -2.39 8.51
CA ARG A 84 1.23 -1.03 8.87
C ARG A 84 1.61 -0.93 10.34
N ALA A 85 0.75 -1.40 11.22
CA ALA A 85 1.02 -1.43 12.65
C ALA A 85 2.24 -2.32 12.98
N PHE A 86 2.42 -3.42 12.25
CA PHE A 86 3.63 -4.25 12.37
C PHE A 86 4.89 -3.45 12.01
N LYS A 87 4.91 -2.74 10.87
CA LYS A 87 6.05 -1.91 10.46
C LYS A 87 6.36 -0.84 11.49
N GLU A 88 5.36 -0.12 12.00
CA GLU A 88 5.57 0.90 13.03
C GLU A 88 6.23 0.34 14.27
N ARG A 89 5.80 -0.82 14.74
CA ARG A 89 6.47 -1.50 15.87
C ARG A 89 7.92 -1.87 15.56
N GLN A 90 8.23 -2.30 14.33
CA GLN A 90 9.61 -2.59 13.94
C GLN A 90 10.47 -1.33 13.91
N TYR A 91 9.94 -0.20 13.44
CA TYR A 91 10.64 1.09 13.50
C TYR A 91 10.90 1.55 14.93
N ASP A 92 9.95 1.39 15.84
CA ASP A 92 10.13 1.71 17.26
C ASP A 92 11.23 0.86 17.90
N LEU A 93 11.26 -0.44 17.58
CA LEU A 93 12.31 -1.34 18.04
C LEU A 93 13.69 -0.91 17.52
N LEU A 94 13.78 -0.58 16.23
CA LEU A 94 15.02 -0.08 15.62
C LEU A 94 15.46 1.22 16.27
N ALA A 95 14.55 2.17 16.44
CA ALA A 95 14.84 3.43 17.11
C ALA A 95 15.36 3.22 18.55
N GLY A 96 14.77 2.26 19.27
CA GLY A 96 15.24 1.85 20.60
C GLY A 96 16.67 1.31 20.59
N GLN A 97 17.01 0.48 19.61
CA GLN A 97 18.37 -0.06 19.45
C GLN A 97 19.38 1.06 19.12
N VAL A 98 19.05 1.95 18.21
CA VAL A 98 19.91 3.09 17.85
C VAL A 98 20.16 3.98 19.06
N ARG A 99 19.12 4.31 19.86
CA ARG A 99 19.27 5.12 21.08
C ARG A 99 20.20 4.49 22.12
N LYS A 100 20.23 3.16 22.20
CA LYS A 100 21.14 2.45 23.11
C LYS A 100 22.59 2.41 22.60
N ALA A 101 22.77 2.45 21.28
CA ALA A 101 24.07 2.26 20.64
C ALA A 101 24.84 3.56 20.41
N VAL A 102 24.17 4.71 20.43
CA VAL A 102 24.78 6.02 20.16
C VAL A 102 24.61 6.98 21.35
N ASP A 103 25.55 7.91 21.50
CA ASP A 103 25.44 9.02 22.44
C ASP A 103 24.60 10.14 21.83
N LEU A 104 23.29 10.10 22.09
CA LEU A 104 22.36 11.10 21.59
C LEU A 104 22.62 12.49 22.15
N ASP A 105 23.03 12.60 23.42
CA ASP A 105 23.30 13.87 24.04
C ASP A 105 24.47 14.58 23.35
N TYR A 106 25.52 13.82 23.03
CA TYR A 106 26.62 14.31 22.22
C TYR A 106 26.17 14.76 20.84
N ILE A 107 25.38 13.94 20.13
CA ILE A 107 24.89 14.28 18.79
C ILE A 107 24.05 15.58 18.84
N TYR A 108 23.11 15.68 19.77
CA TYR A 108 22.28 16.87 19.89
C TYR A 108 23.11 18.13 20.29
N SER A 109 24.13 17.97 21.11
CA SER A 109 25.01 19.08 21.45
C SER A 109 25.76 19.64 20.24
N THR A 110 26.02 18.83 19.22
CA THR A 110 26.70 19.26 17.99
C THR A 110 25.77 19.90 16.97
N LEU A 111 24.46 19.63 17.05
CA LEU A 111 23.46 20.18 16.12
C LEU A 111 23.02 21.60 16.47
N TYR A 112 23.16 22.01 17.72
CA TYR A 112 22.71 23.32 18.24
C TYR A 112 23.90 24.26 18.60
N LEU A 113 24.88 24.25 17.73
CA LEU A 113 25.99 25.21 17.83
C LEU A 113 25.56 26.61 17.43
#